data_b07e9a5cbd0c134645090f1aed71cd86
#
_entry.id   b07e9a5cbd0c134645090f1aed71cd86
#
_cell.length_a   1.000
_cell.length_b   1.000
_cell.length_c   1.000
_cell.angle_alpha   90.00
_cell.angle_beta   90.00
_cell.angle_gamma   90.00
#
_symmetry.space_group_name_H-M   'P 1'
#
loop_
_entity.id
_entity.type
_entity.pdbx_description
1 polymer ?
#
loop_
_entity_poly.entity_id
_entity_poly.type
_entity_poly.pdbx_seq_one_letter_code
_entity_poly.pdbx_strand_id
1 'polypeptide(L)'
;MITAYDSVKLNKTLEKVWGALTFLNDKTDGGFFKLRQVSDTSLLKKSSYYKYVNGQKVEDGWMSQIEGIVADKPSKVRGDRAEIVMFEEAGSNPVLLKSFIQGEALVDVGGNKLGILCAGGTGGDSGAALDGLKTIYYDPESYLVLPYRHTYTED
;
A
#
# COMPACT_ATOMS: atom_id res chain seq x y z
N MET A 1 1.36 1.85 -3.02
CA MET A 1 1.71 2.30 -1.65
C MET A 1 1.00 1.41 -0.65
N ILE A 2 1.69 0.98 0.40
CA ILE A 2 1.12 0.20 1.51
C ILE A 2 1.34 1.01 2.78
N THR A 3 0.29 1.23 3.56
CA THR A 3 0.36 2.01 4.79
C THR A 3 -0.13 1.17 5.97
N ALA A 4 0.47 1.37 7.14
CA ALA A 4 -0.05 0.88 8.41
C ALA A 4 0.23 1.90 9.51
N TYR A 5 -0.55 1.87 10.58
CA TYR A 5 -0.33 2.74 11.74
C TYR A 5 0.97 2.39 12.48
N ASP A 6 1.29 1.09 12.54
CA ASP A 6 2.43 0.54 13.25
C ASP A 6 3.52 0.07 12.28
N SER A 7 4.77 0.42 12.55
CA SER A 7 5.92 0.09 11.71
C SER A 7 6.22 -1.42 11.66
N VAL A 8 5.98 -2.14 12.76
CA VAL A 8 6.25 -3.59 12.81
C VAL A 8 5.26 -4.34 11.92
N LYS A 9 3.98 -3.94 11.96
CA LYS A 9 2.94 -4.51 11.09
C LYS A 9 3.23 -4.18 9.63
N LEU A 10 3.57 -2.93 9.33
CA LEU A 10 3.94 -2.50 7.99
C LEU A 10 5.10 -3.32 7.41
N ASN A 11 6.18 -3.48 8.18
CA ASN A 11 7.35 -4.23 7.73
C ASN A 11 7.00 -5.69 7.43
N LYS A 12 6.23 -6.35 8.31
CA LYS A 12 5.78 -7.72 8.08
C LYS A 12 4.94 -7.88 6.81
N THR A 13 4.08 -6.91 6.51
CA THR A 13 3.28 -6.93 5.29
C THR A 13 4.15 -6.70 4.05
N LEU A 14 5.06 -5.73 4.10
CA LEU A 14 6.01 -5.49 3.01
C LEU A 14 6.90 -6.70 2.74
N GLU A 15 7.42 -7.37 3.78
CA GLU A 15 8.20 -8.60 3.64
C GLU A 15 7.44 -9.70 2.91
N LYS A 16 6.15 -9.88 3.23
CA LYS A 16 5.30 -10.86 2.54
C LYS A 16 5.10 -10.51 1.07
N VAL A 17 4.79 -9.24 0.78
CA VAL A 17 4.60 -8.75 -0.60
C VAL A 17 5.88 -8.90 -1.40
N TRP A 18 7.01 -8.47 -0.85
CA TRP A 18 8.30 -8.57 -1.52
C TRP A 18 8.75 -10.02 -1.70
N GLY A 19 8.51 -10.87 -0.68
CA GLY A 19 8.79 -12.30 -0.76
C GLY A 19 7.97 -12.99 -1.85
N ALA A 20 6.69 -12.67 -1.97
CA ALA A 20 5.83 -13.19 -3.03
C ALA A 20 6.31 -12.78 -4.43
N LEU A 21 6.69 -11.51 -4.61
CA LEU A 21 7.21 -11.01 -5.88
C LEU A 21 8.58 -11.64 -6.23
N THR A 22 9.45 -11.83 -5.24
CA THR A 22 10.72 -12.54 -5.42
C THR A 22 10.48 -13.99 -5.83
N PHE A 23 9.57 -14.68 -5.15
CA PHE A 23 9.19 -16.05 -5.51
C PHE A 23 8.67 -16.15 -6.96
N LEU A 24 7.79 -15.24 -7.37
CA LEU A 24 7.29 -15.19 -8.74
C LEU A 24 8.42 -14.95 -9.74
N ASN A 25 9.33 -14.03 -9.42
CA ASN A 25 10.49 -13.75 -10.27
C ASN A 25 11.37 -14.98 -10.45
N ASP A 26 11.66 -15.71 -9.38
CA ASP A 26 12.49 -16.92 -9.40
C ASP A 26 11.82 -18.07 -10.18
N LYS A 27 10.48 -18.15 -10.12
CA LYS A 27 9.71 -19.18 -10.86
C LYS A 27 9.48 -18.85 -12.32
N THR A 28 9.75 -17.61 -12.75
CA THR A 28 9.59 -17.13 -14.14
C THR A 28 10.92 -16.80 -14.81
N ASP A 29 12.00 -17.46 -14.39
CA ASP A 29 13.37 -17.28 -14.90
C ASP A 29 13.85 -15.81 -14.88
N GLY A 30 13.46 -15.07 -13.84
CA GLY A 30 13.85 -13.68 -13.65
C GLY A 30 13.20 -12.68 -14.61
N GLY A 31 12.13 -13.10 -15.34
CA GLY A 31 11.48 -12.28 -16.36
C GLY A 31 10.49 -11.25 -15.85
N PHE A 32 10.01 -11.38 -14.61
CA PHE A 32 8.86 -10.60 -14.17
C PHE A 32 9.20 -9.41 -13.26
N PHE A 33 9.97 -9.62 -12.18
CA PHE A 33 10.17 -8.58 -11.17
C PHE A 33 11.59 -8.60 -10.60
N LYS A 34 12.50 -7.86 -11.19
CA LYS A 34 13.77 -7.58 -10.49
C LYS A 34 13.56 -6.44 -9.50
N LEU A 35 13.23 -6.77 -8.27
CA LEU A 35 13.06 -5.78 -7.22
C LEU A 35 14.40 -5.32 -6.67
N ARG A 36 14.60 -4.03 -6.65
CA ARG A 36 15.75 -3.36 -6.06
C ARG A 36 15.30 -2.44 -4.93
N GLN A 37 15.90 -2.57 -3.77
CA GLN A 37 15.73 -1.58 -2.72
C GLN A 37 16.41 -0.27 -3.13
N VAL A 38 15.72 0.85 -2.97
CA VAL A 38 16.21 2.15 -3.41
C VAL A 38 17.32 2.66 -2.49
N SER A 39 17.19 2.40 -1.17
CA SER A 39 18.24 2.65 -0.17
C SER A 39 18.06 1.69 1.00
N ASP A 40 19.12 1.51 1.80
CA ASP A 40 19.12 0.58 2.95
C ASP A 40 18.11 0.95 4.05
N THR A 41 17.72 2.21 4.12
CA THR A 41 16.74 2.73 5.10
C THR A 41 15.36 2.94 4.52
N SER A 42 15.20 2.78 3.22
CA SER A 42 13.94 3.05 2.53
C SER A 42 13.01 1.85 2.57
N LEU A 43 11.74 2.08 2.87
CA LEU A 43 10.65 1.12 2.65
C LEU A 43 10.17 1.12 1.19
N LEU A 44 10.96 1.66 0.27
CA LEU A 44 10.70 1.75 -1.14
C LEU A 44 11.49 0.70 -1.91
N LYS A 45 10.80 -0.18 -2.62
CA LYS A 45 11.39 -1.06 -3.62
C LYS A 45 10.89 -0.70 -5.03
N LYS A 46 11.81 -0.78 -5.98
CA LYS A 46 11.57 -0.46 -7.38
C LYS A 46 11.89 -1.65 -8.26
N SER A 47 11.03 -1.94 -9.22
CA SER A 47 11.26 -2.97 -10.23
C SER A 47 12.19 -2.42 -11.32
N SER A 48 13.48 -2.40 -11.04
CA SER A 48 14.50 -1.87 -11.94
C SER A 48 15.85 -2.55 -11.74
N TYR A 49 16.70 -2.40 -12.73
CA TYR A 49 18.10 -2.82 -12.70
C TYR A 49 18.96 -1.80 -13.44
N TYR A 50 20.26 -1.87 -13.22
CA TYR A 50 21.21 -1.03 -13.97
C TYR A 50 21.84 -1.81 -15.12
N LYS A 51 21.94 -1.16 -16.28
CA LYS A 51 22.71 -1.62 -17.42
C LYS A 51 23.67 -0.53 -17.90
N TYR A 52 24.69 -0.91 -18.66
CA TYR A 52 25.60 0.04 -19.27
C TYR A 52 25.22 0.21 -20.75
N VAL A 53 25.03 1.45 -21.17
CA VAL A 53 24.79 1.82 -22.57
C VAL A 53 25.83 2.86 -22.94
N ASN A 54 26.67 2.55 -23.93
CA ASN A 54 27.79 3.44 -24.34
C ASN A 54 28.70 3.87 -23.18
N GLY A 55 28.96 2.96 -22.23
CA GLY A 55 29.79 3.26 -21.05
C GLY A 55 29.10 4.03 -19.92
N GLN A 56 27.86 4.45 -20.11
CA GLN A 56 27.08 5.12 -19.08
C GLN A 56 26.16 4.14 -18.36
N LYS A 57 26.07 4.26 -17.03
CA LYS A 57 25.15 3.47 -16.19
C LYS A 57 23.74 4.03 -16.35
N VAL A 58 22.83 3.25 -16.88
CA VAL A 58 21.43 3.62 -17.10
C VAL A 58 20.52 2.69 -16.31
N GLU A 59 19.52 3.22 -15.66
CA GLU A 59 18.46 2.44 -15.00
C GLU A 59 17.43 2.00 -16.04
N ASP A 60 17.02 0.74 -15.96
CA ASP A 60 16.06 0.11 -16.88
C ASP A 60 15.16 -0.86 -16.11
N GLY A 61 14.06 -1.27 -16.71
CA GLY A 61 13.07 -2.19 -16.15
C GLY A 61 11.66 -1.60 -16.17
N TRP A 62 10.76 -2.21 -15.44
CA TRP A 62 9.35 -1.80 -15.38
C TRP A 62 9.11 -0.47 -14.65
N MET A 63 10.06 -0.04 -13.82
CA MET A 63 10.02 1.18 -13.01
C MET A 63 8.87 1.24 -11.99
N SER A 64 8.09 0.15 -11.86
CA SER A 64 7.03 0.06 -10.85
C SER A 64 7.61 0.12 -9.44
N GLN A 65 6.89 0.76 -8.53
CA GLN A 65 7.35 1.01 -7.17
C GLN A 65 6.36 0.47 -6.15
N ILE A 66 6.90 -0.06 -5.05
CA ILE A 66 6.13 -0.43 -3.86
C ILE A 66 6.76 0.31 -2.69
N GLU A 67 6.00 1.21 -2.11
CA GLU A 67 6.41 2.04 -0.98
C GLU A 67 5.60 1.72 0.25
N GLY A 68 6.29 1.62 1.39
CA GLY A 68 5.69 1.50 2.71
C GLY A 68 5.71 2.81 3.47
N ILE A 69 4.58 3.21 4.06
CA ILE A 69 4.48 4.42 4.88
C ILE A 69 3.86 4.09 6.23
N VAL A 70 4.54 4.47 7.30
CA VAL A 70 3.97 4.44 8.65
C VAL A 70 3.01 5.61 8.80
N ALA A 71 1.70 5.33 8.76
CA ALA A 71 0.63 6.33 8.79
C ALA A 71 0.15 6.63 10.22
N ASP A 72 1.07 6.96 11.13
CA ASP A 72 0.78 7.38 12.51
C ASP A 72 0.17 8.79 12.59
N LYS A 73 0.29 9.56 11.50
CA LYS A 73 -0.33 10.87 11.30
C LYS A 73 -0.94 10.94 9.90
N PRO A 74 -2.13 11.56 9.75
CA PRO A 74 -2.76 11.70 8.43
C PRO A 74 -1.86 12.38 7.40
N SER A 75 -1.08 13.38 7.82
CA SER A 75 -0.18 14.13 6.95
C SER A 75 0.95 13.30 6.33
N LYS A 76 1.21 12.11 6.83
CA LYS A 76 2.20 11.20 6.24
C LYS A 76 1.68 10.48 4.99
N VAL A 77 0.36 10.35 4.86
CA VAL A 77 -0.28 9.82 3.65
C VAL A 77 -0.37 10.94 2.63
N ARG A 78 0.77 11.39 2.17
CA ARG A 78 0.94 12.43 1.16
C ARG A 78 2.18 12.11 0.33
N GLY A 79 2.28 12.64 -0.85
CA GLY A 79 3.46 12.48 -1.68
C GLY A 79 3.10 12.24 -3.13
N ASP A 80 3.85 11.35 -3.75
CA ASP A 80 3.65 10.98 -5.14
C ASP A 80 2.35 10.22 -5.36
N ARG A 81 1.83 10.32 -6.56
CA ARG A 81 0.63 9.58 -6.98
C ARG A 81 0.85 8.09 -6.87
N ALA A 82 -0.20 7.38 -6.51
CA ALA A 82 -0.21 5.94 -6.42
C ALA A 82 -1.40 5.36 -7.18
N GLU A 83 -1.18 4.28 -7.89
CA GLU A 83 -2.25 3.51 -8.56
C GLU A 83 -3.07 2.70 -7.54
N ILE A 84 -2.41 2.24 -6.46
CA ILE A 84 -3.06 1.54 -5.37
C ILE A 84 -2.51 2.07 -4.05
N VAL A 85 -3.40 2.46 -3.14
CA VAL A 85 -3.09 2.78 -1.75
C VAL A 85 -3.81 1.78 -0.85
N MET A 86 -3.06 1.01 -0.09
CA MET A 86 -3.58 0.01 0.83
C MET A 86 -3.34 0.44 2.27
N PHE A 87 -4.41 0.51 3.06
CA PHE A 87 -4.38 0.71 4.49
C PHE A 87 -4.48 -0.65 5.18
N GLU A 88 -3.34 -1.15 5.64
CA GLU A 88 -3.21 -2.43 6.34
C GLU A 88 -3.54 -2.26 7.82
N GLU A 89 -4.16 -3.28 8.40
CA GLU A 89 -4.62 -3.27 9.80
C GLU A 89 -5.48 -2.03 10.14
N ALA A 90 -6.35 -1.68 9.22
CA ALA A 90 -7.17 -0.47 9.29
C ALA A 90 -8.01 -0.37 10.56
N GLY A 91 -8.47 -1.51 11.13
CA GLY A 91 -9.23 -1.55 12.39
C GLY A 91 -8.43 -1.17 13.64
N SER A 92 -7.10 -1.07 13.53
CA SER A 92 -6.21 -0.65 14.62
C SER A 92 -5.64 0.76 14.43
N ASN A 93 -6.10 1.50 13.42
CA ASN A 93 -5.58 2.81 13.06
C ASN A 93 -6.51 3.94 13.53
N PRO A 94 -6.21 4.66 14.63
CA PRO A 94 -7.07 5.71 15.17
C PRO A 94 -7.17 6.96 14.27
N VAL A 95 -6.28 7.11 13.30
CA VAL A 95 -6.29 8.22 12.34
C VAL A 95 -6.73 7.80 10.94
N LEU A 96 -7.26 6.57 10.80
CA LEU A 96 -7.62 5.96 9.52
C LEU A 96 -8.50 6.88 8.67
N LEU A 97 -9.60 7.37 9.20
CA LEU A 97 -10.56 8.15 8.44
C LEU A 97 -9.92 9.38 7.77
N LYS A 98 -9.12 10.12 8.54
CA LYS A 98 -8.40 11.29 8.01
C LYS A 98 -7.31 10.90 7.01
N SER A 99 -6.63 9.79 7.25
CA SER A 99 -5.60 9.27 6.34
C SER A 99 -6.22 8.74 5.04
N PHE A 100 -7.40 8.12 5.11
CA PHE A 100 -8.14 7.63 3.97
C PHE A 100 -8.57 8.77 3.05
N ILE A 101 -9.19 9.83 3.61
CA ILE A 101 -9.58 11.04 2.87
C ILE A 101 -8.36 11.70 2.21
N GLN A 102 -7.21 11.74 2.88
CA GLN A 102 -5.98 12.26 2.28
C GLN A 102 -5.42 11.35 1.19
N GLY A 103 -5.58 10.04 1.33
CA GLY A 103 -5.21 9.05 0.33
C GLY A 103 -5.97 9.20 -0.98
N GLU A 104 -7.18 9.76 -0.96
CA GLU A 104 -7.96 10.02 -2.18
C GLU A 104 -7.20 10.94 -3.15
N ALA A 105 -6.48 11.92 -2.64
CA ALA A 105 -5.69 12.83 -3.47
C ALA A 105 -4.51 12.12 -4.18
N LEU A 106 -4.03 10.99 -3.66
CA LEU A 106 -2.94 10.23 -4.26
C LEU A 106 -3.39 9.42 -5.47
N VAL A 107 -4.66 9.04 -5.51
CA VAL A 107 -5.26 8.24 -6.59
C VAL A 107 -6.06 9.10 -7.57
N ASP A 108 -6.12 10.41 -7.36
CA ASP A 108 -6.82 11.37 -8.20
C ASP A 108 -5.85 12.11 -9.14
N VAL A 109 -6.26 12.28 -10.39
CA VAL A 109 -5.53 13.07 -11.39
C VAL A 109 -6.48 14.06 -12.02
N GLY A 110 -6.43 15.31 -11.55
CA GLY A 110 -7.23 16.39 -12.12
C GLY A 110 -8.75 16.19 -11.99
N GLY A 111 -9.19 15.60 -10.86
CA GLY A 111 -10.60 15.28 -10.61
C GLY A 111 -11.04 13.91 -11.15
N ASN A 112 -10.13 13.16 -11.76
CA ASN A 112 -10.42 11.79 -12.21
C ASN A 112 -9.75 10.79 -11.28
N LYS A 113 -10.54 9.92 -10.64
CA LYS A 113 -10.01 8.81 -9.83
C LYS A 113 -9.45 7.74 -10.77
N LEU A 114 -8.13 7.64 -10.86
CA LEU A 114 -7.43 6.66 -11.69
C LEU A 114 -6.87 5.49 -10.89
N GLY A 115 -6.78 5.63 -9.57
CA GLY A 115 -6.28 4.59 -8.68
C GLY A 115 -7.34 4.05 -7.73
N ILE A 116 -6.92 3.12 -6.89
CA ILE A 116 -7.77 2.39 -5.96
C ILE A 116 -7.27 2.62 -4.52
N LEU A 117 -8.21 2.92 -3.62
CA LEU A 117 -7.99 2.88 -2.18
C LEU A 117 -8.57 1.59 -1.62
N CYS A 118 -7.76 0.88 -0.83
CA CYS A 118 -8.18 -0.31 -0.11
C CYS A 118 -7.92 -0.10 1.38
N ALA A 119 -8.89 -0.43 2.23
CA ALA A 119 -8.70 -0.51 3.67
C ALA A 119 -9.13 -1.89 4.14
N GLY A 120 -8.23 -2.60 4.80
CA GLY A 120 -8.47 -3.96 5.26
C GLY A 120 -7.84 -4.21 6.63
N GLY A 121 -8.36 -5.21 7.32
CA GLY A 121 -7.85 -5.63 8.61
C GLY A 121 -8.92 -6.30 9.46
N THR A 122 -8.48 -6.87 10.57
CA THR A 122 -9.38 -7.40 11.60
C THR A 122 -10.10 -6.25 12.30
N GLY A 123 -11.23 -6.56 12.96
CA GLY A 123 -12.03 -5.56 13.68
C GLY A 123 -11.31 -4.83 14.82
N GLY A 124 -10.04 -5.17 15.09
CA GLY A 124 -9.21 -4.51 16.09
C GLY A 124 -9.75 -4.61 17.52
N ASP A 125 -9.04 -3.98 18.45
CA ASP A 125 -9.52 -3.78 19.80
C ASP A 125 -10.65 -2.72 19.81
N SER A 126 -11.59 -2.85 20.72
CA SER A 126 -12.71 -1.91 20.88
C SER A 126 -12.22 -0.49 21.15
N GLY A 127 -12.89 0.52 20.58
CA GLY A 127 -12.64 1.92 20.85
C GLY A 127 -12.33 2.76 19.62
N ALA A 128 -11.80 3.97 19.83
CA ALA A 128 -11.56 4.99 18.81
C ALA A 128 -10.71 4.51 17.62
N ALA A 129 -9.87 3.50 17.80
CA ALA A 129 -9.06 2.94 16.71
C ALA A 129 -9.92 2.27 15.62
N LEU A 130 -11.03 1.65 16.01
CA LEU A 130 -11.94 0.97 15.09
C LEU A 130 -12.96 1.92 14.45
N ASP A 131 -13.21 3.09 15.05
CA ASP A 131 -14.28 4.00 14.61
C ASP A 131 -14.10 4.47 13.17
N GLY A 132 -12.87 4.72 12.74
CA GLY A 132 -12.58 5.11 11.37
C GLY A 132 -12.97 4.04 10.36
N LEU A 133 -12.64 2.77 10.61
CA LEU A 133 -13.00 1.65 9.74
C LEU A 133 -14.51 1.42 9.73
N LYS A 134 -15.16 1.47 10.92
CA LYS A 134 -16.62 1.38 11.03
C LYS A 134 -17.31 2.47 10.23
N THR A 135 -16.85 3.71 10.33
CA THR A 135 -17.43 4.84 9.60
C THR A 135 -17.38 4.59 8.10
N ILE A 136 -16.23 4.21 7.56
CA ILE A 136 -16.07 3.92 6.13
C ILE A 136 -16.94 2.73 5.70
N TYR A 137 -17.03 1.68 6.54
CA TYR A 137 -17.76 0.46 6.21
C TYR A 137 -19.29 0.62 6.24
N TYR A 138 -19.83 1.36 7.21
CA TYR A 138 -21.28 1.53 7.39
C TYR A 138 -21.84 2.77 6.69
N ASP A 139 -21.01 3.67 6.21
CA ASP A 139 -21.39 4.81 5.36
C ASP A 139 -20.60 4.80 4.04
N PRO A 140 -20.70 3.72 3.25
CA PRO A 140 -19.84 3.52 2.09
C PRO A 140 -20.09 4.55 0.98
N GLU A 141 -21.29 5.09 0.88
CA GLU A 141 -21.67 6.05 -0.16
C GLU A 141 -20.91 7.37 0.03
N SER A 142 -20.78 7.84 1.27
CA SER A 142 -20.06 9.07 1.59
C SER A 142 -18.55 9.00 1.29
N TYR A 143 -17.99 7.79 1.25
CA TYR A 143 -16.57 7.55 0.97
C TYR A 143 -16.32 6.88 -0.38
N LEU A 144 -17.37 6.69 -1.19
CA LEU A 144 -17.29 6.06 -2.52
C LEU A 144 -16.56 4.71 -2.50
N VAL A 145 -16.86 3.88 -1.50
CA VAL A 145 -16.25 2.56 -1.33
C VAL A 145 -17.26 1.44 -1.53
N LEU A 146 -16.75 0.26 -1.83
CA LEU A 146 -17.51 -0.99 -1.86
C LEU A 146 -17.14 -1.80 -0.62
N PRO A 147 -18.02 -1.93 0.38
CA PRO A 147 -17.75 -2.72 1.56
C PRO A 147 -17.77 -4.21 1.20
N TYR A 148 -16.75 -4.93 1.64
CA TYR A 148 -16.68 -6.38 1.47
C TYR A 148 -16.46 -7.03 2.83
N ARG A 149 -17.32 -7.98 3.18
CA ARG A 149 -17.20 -8.80 4.38
C ARG A 149 -16.90 -10.23 3.97
N HIS A 150 -15.76 -10.72 4.43
CA HIS A 150 -15.48 -12.15 4.34
C HIS A 150 -16.19 -12.87 5.50
N THR A 151 -17.14 -13.70 5.16
CA THR A 151 -17.77 -14.62 6.11
C THR A 151 -17.06 -15.96 5.98
N TYR A 152 -16.42 -16.40 7.05
CA TYR A 152 -16.03 -17.81 7.15
C TYR A 152 -17.31 -18.62 7.34
N THR A 153 -17.67 -19.40 6.36
CA THR A 153 -18.59 -20.53 6.58
C THR A 153 -17.73 -21.63 7.17
N GLU A 154 -17.97 -21.97 8.43
CA GLU A 154 -17.52 -23.24 8.97
C GLU A 154 -18.38 -24.30 8.29
N ASP A 155 -17.83 -24.98 7.28
CA ASP A 155 -18.36 -26.22 6.75
C ASP A 155 -17.84 -27.41 7.57
#